data_f882d84b012bc477a45d56823f4d7234
#
_entry.id   f882d84b012bc477a45d56823f4d7234
#
_cell.length_a   1.000
_cell.length_b   1.000
_cell.length_c   1.000
_cell.angle_alpha   90.00
_cell.angle_beta   90.00
_cell.angle_gamma   90.00
#
_symmetry.space_group_name_H-M   'P 1'
#
loop_
_entity.id
_entity.type
_entity.pdbx_description
1 polymer ?
#
loop_
_entity_poly.entity_id
_entity_poly.type
_entity_poly.pdbx_seq_one_letter_code
_entity_poly.pdbx_strand_id
1 'polypeptide(L)'
;MIDRYVTYNYVEQTWAIGNLSRTSWLDEGLESFPRATGTSSSSNYVFSHETGFDDEDSPMDNVFVESADFDLGDGEEFQFVRRCIPDVKFTGNSGTTQTMNFVLKARNFPGESLTTDQTTAFTGSTTKIDTRARGRQATVRFESDDDGDTGARLGVGFRIGGTRLDVQPNGRR
;
A
#
# COMPACT_ATOMS: atom_id res chain seq x y z
N MET A 1 -4.31 9.66 -24.79
CA MET A 1 -5.17 8.78 -23.96
C MET A 1 -4.96 9.19 -22.52
N ILE A 2 -6.01 9.32 -21.74
CA ILE A 2 -5.89 9.59 -20.29
C ILE A 2 -5.62 8.26 -19.63
N ASP A 3 -4.50 8.14 -18.92
CA ASP A 3 -4.01 6.90 -18.33
C ASP A 3 -3.72 7.00 -16.81
N ARG A 4 -3.98 8.19 -16.24
CA ARG A 4 -3.73 8.48 -14.82
C ARG A 4 -4.87 9.25 -14.20
N TYR A 5 -5.04 9.06 -12.90
CA TYR A 5 -6.01 9.82 -12.12
C TYR A 5 -5.40 10.31 -10.81
N VAL A 6 -6.01 11.36 -10.29
CA VAL A 6 -5.73 11.90 -8.96
C VAL A 6 -7.08 12.02 -8.24
N THR A 7 -7.17 11.46 -7.07
CA THR A 7 -8.36 11.53 -6.21
C THR A 7 -8.05 12.37 -4.97
N TYR A 8 -8.94 13.26 -4.63
CA TYR A 8 -8.89 14.02 -3.39
C TYR A 8 -10.09 13.69 -2.51
N ASN A 9 -9.83 13.09 -1.35
CA ASN A 9 -10.85 12.89 -0.32
C ASN A 9 -10.94 14.17 0.52
N TYR A 10 -12.00 14.94 0.31
CA TYR A 10 -12.18 16.23 0.98
C TYR A 10 -12.55 16.10 2.47
N VAL A 11 -13.05 14.94 2.91
CA VAL A 11 -13.40 14.68 4.32
C VAL A 11 -12.13 14.40 5.13
N GLU A 12 -11.27 13.54 4.62
CA GLU A 12 -10.02 13.14 5.28
C GLU A 12 -8.82 14.00 4.85
N GLN A 13 -9.01 14.88 3.86
CA GLN A 13 -7.97 15.74 3.28
C GLN A 13 -6.76 14.95 2.76
N THR A 14 -7.02 13.80 2.17
CA THR A 14 -5.99 12.92 1.63
C THR A 14 -6.02 12.89 0.11
N TRP A 15 -4.85 12.63 -0.49
CA TRP A 15 -4.68 12.49 -1.91
C TRP A 15 -4.31 11.06 -2.27
N ALA A 16 -4.86 10.56 -3.36
CA ALA A 16 -4.44 9.31 -3.97
C ALA A 16 -4.18 9.50 -5.47
N ILE A 17 -3.25 8.74 -6.00
CA ILE A 17 -2.91 8.73 -7.41
C ILE A 17 -2.95 7.28 -7.90
N GLY A 18 -3.30 7.08 -9.16
CA GLY A 18 -3.29 5.76 -9.76
C GLY A 18 -3.26 5.82 -11.28
N ASN A 19 -3.10 4.65 -11.88
CA ASN A 19 -3.16 4.46 -13.31
C ASN A 19 -4.51 3.83 -13.66
N LEU A 20 -5.21 4.44 -14.60
CA LEU A 20 -6.51 3.95 -15.06
C LEU A 20 -6.77 4.48 -16.47
N SER A 21 -6.81 3.60 -17.45
CA SER A 21 -7.07 3.96 -18.83
C SER A 21 -8.56 3.98 -19.11
N ARG A 22 -9.15 5.18 -19.09
CA ARG A 22 -10.58 5.39 -19.39
C ARG A 22 -10.74 6.55 -20.36
N THR A 23 -11.78 6.50 -21.19
CA THR A 23 -12.03 7.52 -22.23
C THR A 23 -13.17 8.47 -21.85
N SER A 24 -14.13 8.01 -21.08
CA SER A 24 -15.18 8.86 -20.52
C SER A 24 -15.55 8.37 -19.13
N TRP A 25 -16.11 9.25 -18.33
CA TRP A 25 -16.49 9.00 -16.95
C TRP A 25 -17.88 9.55 -16.70
N LEU A 26 -18.72 8.77 -16.04
CA LEU A 26 -20.01 9.17 -15.51
C LEU A 26 -20.00 8.84 -14.01
N ASP A 27 -20.20 9.87 -13.21
CA ASP A 27 -20.40 9.73 -11.78
C ASP A 27 -21.76 9.10 -11.47
N GLU A 28 -22.29 9.20 -10.28
CA GLU A 28 -23.61 8.67 -9.95
C GLU A 28 -24.66 9.04 -11.00
N GLY A 29 -25.37 8.03 -11.51
CA GLY A 29 -26.46 8.18 -12.47
C GLY A 29 -27.68 7.36 -12.04
N LEU A 30 -28.11 6.43 -12.89
CA LEU A 30 -29.18 5.47 -12.56
C LEU A 30 -28.74 4.43 -11.52
N GLU A 31 -27.46 4.23 -11.36
CA GLU A 31 -26.85 3.30 -10.41
C GLU A 31 -26.00 4.08 -9.39
N SER A 32 -25.82 3.49 -8.23
CA SER A 32 -25.12 4.10 -7.09
C SER A 32 -23.59 4.04 -7.18
N PHE A 33 -23.06 3.66 -8.32
CA PHE A 33 -21.62 3.54 -8.55
C PHE A 33 -21.22 4.18 -9.88
N PRO A 34 -20.00 4.75 -9.98
CA PRO A 34 -19.51 5.38 -11.18
C PRO A 34 -19.30 4.38 -12.32
N ARG A 35 -19.46 4.86 -13.55
CA ARG A 35 -19.19 4.09 -14.77
C ARG A 35 -18.24 4.82 -15.69
N ALA A 36 -17.38 4.06 -16.33
CA ALA A 36 -16.48 4.61 -17.33
C ALA A 36 -16.33 3.70 -18.54
N THR A 37 -16.04 4.27 -19.69
CA THR A 37 -15.72 3.52 -20.89
C THR A 37 -14.21 3.37 -21.04
N GLY A 38 -13.79 2.26 -21.57
CA GLY A 38 -12.38 1.99 -21.83
C GLY A 38 -12.18 0.74 -22.66
N THR A 39 -10.93 0.41 -22.92
CA THR A 39 -10.54 -0.76 -23.73
C THR A 39 -9.76 -1.72 -22.84
N SER A 40 -10.18 -2.98 -22.84
CA SER A 40 -9.45 -4.10 -22.23
C SER A 40 -9.33 -5.22 -23.26
N SER A 41 -8.16 -5.83 -23.34
CA SER A 41 -7.88 -6.95 -24.25
C SER A 41 -8.36 -6.74 -25.69
N SER A 42 -8.21 -5.51 -26.21
CA SER A 42 -8.62 -5.09 -27.57
C SER A 42 -10.14 -4.96 -27.79
N SER A 43 -10.94 -5.04 -26.75
CA SER A 43 -12.40 -4.82 -26.79
C SER A 43 -12.78 -3.59 -25.97
N ASN A 44 -13.88 -2.94 -26.37
CA ASN A 44 -14.41 -1.79 -25.67
C ASN A 44 -15.46 -2.23 -24.65
N TYR A 45 -15.35 -1.73 -23.45
CA TYR A 45 -16.23 -2.06 -22.32
C TYR A 45 -16.78 -0.80 -21.64
N VAL A 46 -17.87 -0.99 -20.91
CA VAL A 46 -18.32 -0.08 -19.88
C VAL A 46 -18.01 -0.72 -18.54
N PHE A 47 -17.10 -0.11 -17.80
CA PHE A 47 -16.65 -0.58 -16.50
C PHE A 47 -17.51 0.03 -15.39
N SER A 48 -17.82 -0.77 -14.39
CA SER A 48 -18.38 -0.31 -13.12
C SER A 48 -17.23 -0.07 -12.13
N HIS A 49 -17.17 1.12 -11.55
CA HIS A 49 -16.11 1.50 -10.60
C HIS A 49 -16.64 1.51 -9.17
N GLU A 50 -15.71 1.45 -8.21
CA GLU A 50 -16.01 1.43 -6.77
C GLU A 50 -16.87 0.21 -6.34
N THR A 51 -16.78 -0.87 -7.11
CA THR A 51 -17.48 -2.13 -6.83
C THR A 51 -16.47 -3.26 -6.64
N GLY A 52 -16.44 -3.88 -5.46
CA GLY A 52 -15.49 -4.96 -5.17
C GLY A 52 -14.08 -4.46 -4.79
N PHE A 53 -13.09 -5.34 -4.93
CA PHE A 53 -11.70 -5.12 -4.53
C PHE A 53 -10.70 -5.53 -5.62
N ASP A 54 -11.17 -5.81 -6.82
CA ASP A 54 -10.37 -6.33 -7.90
C ASP A 54 -10.29 -5.34 -9.06
N ASP A 55 -9.28 -5.50 -9.91
CA ASP A 55 -9.17 -4.85 -11.21
C ASP A 55 -9.64 -5.84 -12.28
N GLU A 56 -10.89 -5.72 -12.68
CA GLU A 56 -11.60 -6.69 -13.54
C GLU A 56 -11.60 -8.10 -12.91
N ASP A 57 -10.99 -9.08 -13.55
CA ASP A 57 -10.86 -10.47 -13.05
C ASP A 57 -9.51 -10.74 -12.37
N SER A 58 -8.77 -9.68 -12.06
CA SER A 58 -7.44 -9.77 -11.45
C SER A 58 -7.37 -8.99 -10.13
N PRO A 59 -6.54 -9.41 -9.18
CA PRO A 59 -6.30 -8.63 -7.98
C PRO A 59 -5.69 -7.27 -8.34
N MET A 60 -5.98 -6.23 -7.57
CA MET A 60 -5.29 -4.95 -7.70
C MET A 60 -3.81 -5.12 -7.39
N ASP A 61 -2.96 -4.73 -8.33
CA ASP A 61 -1.51 -4.73 -8.20
C ASP A 61 -0.98 -3.36 -7.76
N ASN A 62 0.22 -3.38 -7.16
CA ASN A 62 0.94 -2.17 -6.76
C ASN A 62 0.14 -1.23 -5.83
N VAL A 63 -0.76 -1.77 -5.04
CA VAL A 63 -1.48 -0.98 -4.04
C VAL A 63 -0.60 -0.84 -2.82
N PHE A 64 -0.21 0.39 -2.48
CA PHE A 64 0.66 0.62 -1.34
C PHE A 64 0.35 1.93 -0.64
N VAL A 65 0.77 1.98 0.63
CA VAL A 65 0.93 3.21 1.40
C VAL A 65 2.35 3.25 1.97
N GLU A 66 3.03 4.38 1.78
CA GLU A 66 4.41 4.57 2.24
C GLU A 66 4.46 5.84 3.10
N SER A 67 5.14 5.74 4.25
CA SER A 67 5.37 6.90 5.11
C SER A 67 6.36 7.87 4.48
N ALA A 68 6.35 9.12 4.92
CA ALA A 68 7.52 9.97 4.76
C ALA A 68 8.70 9.38 5.54
N ASP A 69 9.90 9.86 5.23
CA ASP A 69 11.09 9.53 6.01
C ASP A 69 10.90 10.01 7.45
N PHE A 70 11.24 9.16 8.39
CA PHE A 70 11.27 9.51 9.81
C PHE A 70 12.66 9.25 10.40
N ASP A 71 13.01 10.05 11.38
CA ASP A 71 14.25 9.96 12.14
C ASP A 71 13.98 10.14 13.65
N LEU A 72 15.02 9.95 14.46
CA LEU A 72 14.99 10.24 15.88
C LEU A 72 15.67 11.58 16.15
N GLY A 73 14.94 12.51 16.78
CA GLY A 73 15.46 13.83 17.06
C GLY A 73 15.73 14.62 15.78
N ASP A 74 16.94 15.16 15.67
CA ASP A 74 17.38 15.98 14.53
C ASP A 74 18.07 15.18 13.42
N GLY A 75 17.95 13.84 13.42
CA GLY A 75 18.60 12.96 12.44
C GLY A 75 20.09 12.76 12.65
N GLU A 76 20.66 13.21 13.76
CA GLU A 76 22.08 13.02 14.10
C GLU A 76 22.40 11.60 14.55
N GLU A 77 21.39 10.89 15.06
CA GLU A 77 21.58 9.56 15.62
C GLU A 77 21.16 8.48 14.64
N PHE A 78 21.85 7.35 14.67
CA PHE A 78 21.34 6.13 14.07
C PHE A 78 20.17 5.61 14.88
N GLN A 79 19.15 5.19 14.19
CA GLN A 79 18.02 4.48 14.76
C GLN A 79 18.09 3.00 14.38
N PHE A 80 17.62 2.17 15.29
CA PHE A 80 17.42 0.74 15.07
C PHE A 80 15.94 0.42 15.18
N VAL A 81 15.34 0.01 14.09
CA VAL A 81 13.94 -0.42 14.05
C VAL A 81 13.93 -1.91 14.40
N ARG A 82 13.43 -2.24 15.58
CA ARG A 82 13.45 -3.59 16.14
C ARG A 82 12.25 -4.42 15.76
N ARG A 83 11.07 -3.81 15.73
CA ARG A 83 9.83 -4.50 15.38
C ARG A 83 8.77 -3.54 14.89
N CYS A 84 7.84 -4.11 14.14
CA CYS A 84 6.58 -3.49 13.79
C CYS A 84 5.42 -4.31 14.38
N ILE A 85 4.42 -3.63 14.91
CA ILE A 85 3.13 -4.21 15.27
C ILE A 85 2.13 -3.68 14.25
N PRO A 86 1.76 -4.50 13.24
CA PRO A 86 0.82 -4.06 12.21
C PRO A 86 -0.58 -3.92 12.81
N ASP A 87 -1.31 -2.92 12.35
CA ASP A 87 -2.73 -2.77 12.61
C ASP A 87 -3.45 -2.78 11.26
N VAL A 88 -3.75 -3.98 10.78
CA VAL A 88 -4.36 -4.21 9.47
C VAL A 88 -5.55 -5.12 9.61
N LYS A 89 -6.66 -4.73 8.99
CA LYS A 89 -7.85 -5.56 8.87
C LYS A 89 -8.09 -5.89 7.41
N PHE A 90 -8.12 -7.17 7.10
CA PHE A 90 -8.53 -7.66 5.79
C PHE A 90 -10.05 -7.82 5.71
N THR A 91 -10.57 -7.64 4.50
CA THR A 91 -11.99 -7.82 4.16
C THR A 91 -12.09 -8.53 2.82
N GLY A 92 -13.23 -9.16 2.54
CA GLY A 92 -13.48 -9.85 1.27
C GLY A 92 -13.30 -11.35 1.38
N ASN A 93 -12.68 -11.97 0.38
CA ASN A 93 -12.61 -13.43 0.24
C ASN A 93 -12.08 -14.13 1.50
N SER A 94 -12.94 -14.89 2.15
CA SER A 94 -12.60 -15.62 3.38
C SER A 94 -12.05 -17.03 3.14
N GLY A 95 -11.97 -17.46 1.89
CA GLY A 95 -11.55 -18.82 1.51
C GLY A 95 -10.04 -19.01 1.44
N THR A 96 -9.26 -17.94 1.50
CA THR A 96 -7.80 -17.93 1.36
C THR A 96 -7.13 -17.13 2.48
N THR A 97 -5.87 -17.46 2.77
CA THR A 97 -5.07 -16.67 3.70
C THR A 97 -4.68 -15.35 3.00
N GLN A 98 -5.19 -14.26 3.54
CA GLN A 98 -4.94 -12.93 3.03
C GLN A 98 -3.59 -12.42 3.53
N THR A 99 -2.72 -12.01 2.62
CA THR A 99 -1.36 -11.56 2.90
C THR A 99 -1.10 -10.14 2.40
N MET A 100 -0.13 -9.49 3.00
CA MET A 100 0.34 -8.16 2.68
C MET A 100 1.84 -8.09 3.00
N ASN A 101 2.60 -7.31 2.25
CA ASN A 101 4.01 -7.08 2.52
C ASN A 101 4.22 -5.83 3.39
N PHE A 102 5.01 -6.02 4.42
CA PHE A 102 5.64 -4.94 5.17
C PHE A 102 7.06 -4.74 4.63
N VAL A 103 7.37 -3.55 4.15
CA VAL A 103 8.68 -3.19 3.62
C VAL A 103 9.28 -2.08 4.48
N LEU A 104 10.46 -2.34 5.01
CA LEU A 104 11.24 -1.38 5.77
C LEU A 104 12.46 -0.97 4.95
N LYS A 105 12.59 0.33 4.72
CA LYS A 105 13.70 0.92 4.00
C LYS A 105 14.48 1.85 4.93
N ALA A 106 15.78 1.93 4.76
CA ALA A 106 16.62 2.86 5.52
C ALA A 106 17.67 3.52 4.66
N ARG A 107 18.20 4.63 5.13
CA ARG A 107 19.38 5.31 4.56
C ARG A 107 20.21 5.97 5.67
N ASN A 108 21.48 6.20 5.38
CA ASN A 108 22.42 6.76 6.34
C ASN A 108 22.63 8.27 6.18
N PHE A 109 22.40 8.81 5.00
CA PHE A 109 22.60 10.23 4.71
C PHE A 109 21.38 10.83 3.99
N PRO A 110 21.01 12.08 4.29
CA PRO A 110 20.01 12.81 3.53
C PRO A 110 20.39 12.87 2.04
N GLY A 111 19.43 12.55 1.17
CA GLY A 111 19.68 12.51 -0.28
C GLY A 111 20.27 11.20 -0.83
N GLU A 112 20.67 10.28 0.02
CA GLU A 112 21.00 8.91 -0.38
C GLU A 112 19.72 8.16 -0.78
N SER A 113 19.84 7.25 -1.72
CA SER A 113 18.70 6.38 -2.08
C SER A 113 18.33 5.48 -0.91
N LEU A 114 17.02 5.37 -0.65
CA LEU A 114 16.52 4.40 0.32
C LEU A 114 16.82 2.99 -0.16
N THR A 115 17.39 2.18 0.70
CA THR A 115 17.61 0.76 0.46
C THR A 115 16.58 -0.06 1.22
N THR A 116 16.04 -1.09 0.56
CA THR A 116 15.14 -2.05 1.23
C THR A 116 15.98 -2.93 2.14
N ASP A 117 15.81 -2.76 3.46
CA ASP A 117 16.49 -3.58 4.45
C ASP A 117 15.74 -4.87 4.73
N GLN A 118 14.42 -4.83 4.64
CA GLN A 118 13.59 -5.99 4.92
C GLN A 118 12.24 -5.90 4.21
N THR A 119 11.83 -7.04 3.62
CA THR A 119 10.46 -7.29 3.17
C THR A 119 9.94 -8.52 3.91
N THR A 120 8.76 -8.42 4.50
CA THR A 120 8.15 -9.51 5.27
C THR A 120 6.66 -9.58 4.97
N ALA A 121 6.23 -10.72 4.42
CA ALA A 121 4.81 -11.01 4.26
C ALA A 121 4.16 -11.27 5.64
N PHE A 122 2.97 -10.78 5.83
CA PHE A 122 2.21 -10.98 7.05
C PHE A 122 0.71 -11.13 6.77
N THR A 123 -0.01 -11.64 7.75
CA THR A 123 -1.45 -11.94 7.67
C THR A 123 -2.22 -11.19 8.75
N GLY A 124 -3.54 -11.25 8.70
CA GLY A 124 -4.41 -10.66 9.74
C GLY A 124 -4.23 -11.25 11.15
N SER A 125 -3.57 -12.40 11.27
CA SER A 125 -3.24 -13.02 12.56
C SER A 125 -1.83 -12.68 13.06
N THR A 126 -1.04 -11.96 12.28
CA THR A 126 0.33 -11.59 12.66
C THR A 126 0.31 -10.53 13.76
N THR A 127 0.81 -10.88 14.92
CA THR A 127 0.83 -9.99 16.09
C THR A 127 2.02 -9.04 16.11
N LYS A 128 3.13 -9.43 15.47
CA LYS A 128 4.35 -8.63 15.38
C LYS A 128 5.21 -9.09 14.20
N ILE A 129 5.99 -8.17 13.67
CA ILE A 129 7.03 -8.40 12.68
C ILE A 129 8.35 -7.97 13.31
N ASP A 130 9.26 -8.91 13.52
CA ASP A 130 10.58 -8.58 14.03
C ASP A 130 11.44 -8.06 12.88
N THR A 131 12.09 -6.91 13.09
CA THR A 131 12.92 -6.22 12.09
C THR A 131 14.31 -5.96 12.63
N ARG A 132 15.26 -5.64 11.74
CA ARG A 132 16.67 -5.37 12.09
C ARG A 132 17.27 -4.25 11.26
N ALA A 133 16.46 -3.30 10.82
CA ALA A 133 16.97 -2.19 10.03
C ALA A 133 17.68 -1.15 10.89
N ARG A 134 18.79 -0.65 10.39
CA ARG A 134 19.59 0.41 11.01
C ARG A 134 19.88 1.51 9.99
N GLY A 135 19.55 2.73 10.33
CA GLY A 135 19.80 3.91 9.51
C GLY A 135 19.59 5.19 10.30
N ARG A 136 19.88 6.33 9.71
CA ARG A 136 19.53 7.63 10.30
C ARG A 136 18.09 7.99 9.98
N GLN A 137 17.65 7.64 8.78
CA GLN A 137 16.28 7.81 8.34
C GLN A 137 15.70 6.47 7.90
N ALA A 138 14.44 6.26 8.17
CA ALA A 138 13.72 5.07 7.78
C ALA A 138 12.36 5.42 7.17
N THR A 139 11.86 4.52 6.33
CA THR A 139 10.54 4.59 5.70
C THR A 139 9.86 3.25 5.83
N VAL A 140 8.60 3.28 6.15
CA VAL A 140 7.75 2.09 6.24
C VAL A 140 6.77 2.10 5.09
N ARG A 141 6.65 0.96 4.41
CA ARG A 141 5.68 0.75 3.35
C ARG A 141 4.89 -0.52 3.62
N PHE A 142 3.61 -0.44 3.42
CA PHE A 142 2.70 -1.57 3.33
C PHE A 142 2.23 -1.68 1.89
N GLU A 143 2.33 -2.84 1.31
CA GLU A 143 1.95 -3.05 -0.09
C GLU A 143 1.23 -4.39 -0.29
N SER A 144 0.43 -4.47 -1.35
CA SER A 144 -0.16 -5.72 -1.78
C SER A 144 0.96 -6.74 -2.07
N ASP A 145 0.69 -7.99 -1.76
CA ASP A 145 1.64 -9.07 -2.01
C ASP A 145 1.58 -9.49 -3.49
N ASP A 146 2.68 -9.33 -4.21
CA ASP A 146 2.81 -9.61 -5.64
C ASP A 146 3.45 -10.98 -5.91
N ASP A 147 3.28 -11.96 -5.04
CA ASP A 147 3.92 -13.27 -5.14
C ASP A 147 3.46 -14.14 -6.33
N GLY A 148 2.58 -13.62 -7.17
CA GLY A 148 2.06 -14.30 -8.35
C GLY A 148 0.90 -15.26 -8.09
N ASP A 149 0.49 -15.45 -6.85
CA ASP A 149 -0.73 -16.20 -6.50
C ASP A 149 -1.97 -15.30 -6.61
N THR A 150 -2.45 -15.14 -7.84
CA THR A 150 -3.62 -14.31 -8.14
C THR A 150 -4.88 -14.78 -7.42
N GLY A 151 -5.00 -16.07 -7.13
CA GLY A 151 -6.17 -16.64 -6.45
C GLY A 151 -6.29 -16.21 -4.99
N ALA A 152 -5.18 -16.04 -4.28
CA ALA A 152 -5.17 -15.68 -2.87
C ALA A 152 -5.55 -14.22 -2.62
N ARG A 153 -5.40 -13.35 -3.61
CA ARG A 153 -5.65 -11.90 -3.50
C ARG A 153 -6.96 -11.46 -4.10
N LEU A 154 -7.58 -12.29 -4.93
CA LEU A 154 -8.83 -11.97 -5.61
C LEU A 154 -9.95 -11.73 -4.59
N GLY A 155 -10.64 -10.61 -4.71
CA GLY A 155 -11.72 -10.22 -3.81
C GLY A 155 -11.26 -9.77 -2.42
N VAL A 156 -10.00 -9.37 -2.26
CA VAL A 156 -9.42 -8.97 -0.97
C VAL A 156 -9.20 -7.48 -0.90
N GLY A 157 -9.87 -6.85 0.07
CA GLY A 157 -9.60 -5.48 0.49
C GLY A 157 -8.88 -5.43 1.83
N PHE A 158 -8.24 -4.31 2.15
CA PHE A 158 -7.60 -4.11 3.44
C PHE A 158 -7.78 -2.68 3.96
N ARG A 159 -7.71 -2.54 5.28
CA ARG A 159 -7.67 -1.26 5.97
C ARG A 159 -6.46 -1.25 6.89
N ILE A 160 -5.68 -0.18 6.84
CA ILE A 160 -4.51 0.04 7.69
C ILE A 160 -4.89 1.04 8.77
N GLY A 161 -4.66 0.67 10.01
CA GLY A 161 -4.84 1.51 11.18
C GLY A 161 -3.53 2.08 11.72
N GLY A 162 -3.48 2.34 13.02
CA GLY A 162 -2.33 2.94 13.71
C GLY A 162 -1.20 1.95 13.96
N THR A 163 -0.35 1.72 12.98
CA THR A 163 0.85 0.86 13.10
C THR A 163 1.81 1.40 14.16
N ARG A 164 2.39 0.50 14.96
CA ARG A 164 3.36 0.84 16.00
C ARG A 164 4.74 0.29 15.65
N LEU A 165 5.76 1.14 15.76
CA LEU A 165 7.16 0.78 15.58
C LEU A 165 7.91 0.87 16.90
N ASP A 166 8.75 -0.13 17.18
CA ASP A 166 9.73 -0.10 18.27
C ASP A 166 11.05 0.38 17.68
N VAL A 167 11.35 1.65 17.93
CA VAL A 167 12.55 2.34 17.40
C VAL A 167 13.44 2.72 18.55
N GLN A 168 14.72 2.40 18.45
CA GLN A 168 15.71 2.64 19.50
C GLN A 168 16.90 3.43 18.97
N PRO A 169 17.45 4.37 19.75
CA PRO A 169 18.72 5.03 19.41
C PRO A 169 19.84 4.00 19.31
N ASN A 170 20.70 4.11 18.31
CA ASN A 170 21.80 3.19 18.07
C ASN A 170 23.12 3.93 17.75
N GLY A 171 23.41 4.94 18.55
CA GLY A 171 24.70 5.68 18.51
C GLY A 171 24.75 6.81 17.50
N ARG A 172 25.78 7.63 17.66
CA ARG A 172 26.10 8.78 16.81
C ARG A 172 27.33 8.47 15.99
N ARG A 173 27.19 8.03 14.76
CA ARG A 173 28.36 7.92 13.89
C ARG A 173 27.99 8.01 12.44
#